data_9b27f129bb4fe863abfaaf5228791852
#
_entry.id   9b27f129bb4fe863abfaaf5228791852
#
_cell.length_a   1.000
_cell.length_b   1.000
_cell.length_c   1.000
_cell.angle_alpha   90.00
_cell.angle_beta   90.00
_cell.angle_gamma   90.00
#
_symmetry.space_group_name_H-M   'P 1'
#
loop_
_entity.id
_entity.type
_entity.pdbx_description
1 polymer ?
#
loop_
_entity_poly.entity_id
_entity_poly.type
_entity_poly.pdbx_seq_one_letter_code
_entity_poly.pdbx_strand_id
1 'polypeptide(L)'
;MSDNAPVLISKDMSIGHADFWRLFLKIDAPVISDQVSYQAAMRRCHFDWQGGSISVELSAESIRQIAALVLPQTDVTLRYADLSSTQIDEFEKKFERQFQRAGG
;
A
#
# COMPACT_ATOMS: atom_id res chain seq x y z
N MET A 1 -10.89 22.20 15.77
CA MET A 1 -9.63 21.99 15.33
C MET A 1 -9.26 20.56 15.29
N SER A 2 -8.73 20.18 14.25
CA SER A 2 -8.41 18.81 14.10
C SER A 2 -6.97 18.57 14.50
N ASP A 3 -6.76 17.62 15.34
CA ASP A 3 -5.42 17.24 15.71
C ASP A 3 -5.08 15.92 15.11
N ASN A 4 -5.67 15.63 13.98
CA ASN A 4 -5.44 14.34 13.35
C ASN A 4 -4.09 14.34 12.66
N ALA A 5 -3.06 14.11 13.45
CA ALA A 5 -1.75 13.91 12.86
C ALA A 5 -1.83 12.70 11.94
N PRO A 6 -1.11 12.73 10.82
CA PRO A 6 -1.09 11.56 9.94
C PRO A 6 -0.54 10.34 10.67
N VAL A 7 -1.09 9.18 10.33
CA VAL A 7 -0.61 7.91 10.86
C VAL A 7 0.22 7.23 9.79
N LEU A 8 1.42 6.82 10.15
CA LEU A 8 2.33 6.13 9.23
C LEU A 8 2.45 4.68 9.63
N ILE A 9 2.25 3.79 8.68
CA ILE A 9 2.41 2.36 8.90
C ILE A 9 3.37 1.83 7.86
N SER A 10 4.44 1.20 8.32
CA SER A 10 5.47 0.65 7.43
C SER A 10 5.33 -0.86 7.39
N LYS A 11 5.51 -1.41 6.20
CA LYS A 11 5.42 -2.85 5.98
C LYS A 11 6.63 -3.31 5.17
N ASP A 12 7.23 -4.40 5.61
CA ASP A 12 8.34 -5.04 4.92
C ASP A 12 7.75 -6.17 4.09
N MET A 13 7.77 -6.03 2.76
CA MET A 13 7.09 -6.98 1.91
C MET A 13 8.04 -7.61 0.90
N SER A 14 7.90 -8.92 0.71
CA SER A 14 8.68 -9.65 -0.27
C SER A 14 8.00 -9.58 -1.63
N ILE A 15 8.07 -8.39 -2.25
CA ILE A 15 7.32 -8.15 -3.48
C ILE A 15 8.05 -7.08 -4.29
N GLY A 16 7.97 -7.18 -5.60
CA GLY A 16 8.47 -6.14 -6.48
C GLY A 16 7.43 -5.08 -6.74
N HIS A 17 7.86 -3.95 -7.31
CA HIS A 17 6.96 -2.81 -7.50
C HIS A 17 5.81 -3.13 -8.44
N ALA A 18 6.08 -3.79 -9.55
CA ALA A 18 5.03 -4.07 -10.53
C ALA A 18 3.93 -4.94 -9.93
N ASP A 19 4.33 -5.99 -9.20
CA ASP A 19 3.34 -6.86 -8.56
C ASP A 19 2.60 -6.13 -7.46
N PHE A 20 3.31 -5.27 -6.71
CA PHE A 20 2.66 -4.51 -5.65
C PHE A 20 1.52 -3.67 -6.21
N TRP A 21 1.79 -2.85 -7.25
CA TRP A 21 0.77 -1.98 -7.79
C TRP A 21 -0.35 -2.75 -8.45
N ARG A 22 -0.03 -3.85 -9.12
CA ARG A 22 -1.06 -4.68 -9.74
C ARG A 22 -2.09 -5.16 -8.73
N LEU A 23 -1.63 -5.53 -7.54
CA LEU A 23 -2.52 -6.00 -6.47
C LEU A 23 -3.15 -4.83 -5.72
N PHE A 24 -2.37 -3.79 -5.44
CA PHE A 24 -2.85 -2.66 -4.66
C PHE A 24 -4.02 -1.95 -5.33
N LEU A 25 -3.93 -1.75 -6.64
CA LEU A 25 -4.96 -1.01 -7.36
C LEU A 25 -6.28 -1.76 -7.45
N LYS A 26 -6.30 -3.02 -7.03
CA LYS A 26 -7.55 -3.78 -6.95
C LYS A 26 -8.23 -3.66 -5.59
N ILE A 27 -7.55 -3.07 -4.61
CA ILE A 27 -8.17 -2.87 -3.30
C ILE A 27 -9.27 -1.84 -3.46
N ASP A 28 -10.46 -2.19 -2.99
CA ASP A 28 -11.59 -1.26 -2.96
C ASP A 28 -11.81 -0.54 -4.30
N ALA A 29 -11.59 -1.26 -5.38
CA ALA A 29 -11.88 -0.72 -6.70
C ALA A 29 -13.40 -0.61 -6.86
N PRO A 30 -13.92 0.41 -7.53
CA PRO A 30 -13.17 1.38 -8.33
C PRO A 30 -12.70 2.60 -7.56
N VAL A 31 -12.91 2.68 -6.25
CA VAL A 31 -12.58 3.88 -5.48
C VAL A 31 -11.13 4.30 -5.71
N ILE A 32 -10.22 3.34 -5.66
CA ILE A 32 -8.82 3.66 -5.87
C ILE A 32 -8.47 3.76 -7.36
N SER A 33 -8.93 2.80 -8.15
CA SER A 33 -8.53 2.74 -9.54
C SER A 33 -9.06 3.92 -10.37
N ASP A 34 -10.14 4.56 -9.91
CA ASP A 34 -10.64 5.75 -10.60
C ASP A 34 -9.74 6.96 -10.36
N GLN A 35 -8.95 6.94 -9.31
CA GLN A 35 -8.09 8.07 -8.95
C GLN A 35 -6.64 7.84 -9.33
N VAL A 36 -6.21 6.58 -9.40
CA VAL A 36 -4.80 6.24 -9.58
C VAL A 36 -4.67 5.29 -10.74
N SER A 37 -3.81 5.66 -11.70
CA SER A 37 -3.52 4.80 -12.84
C SER A 37 -2.11 4.25 -12.69
N TYR A 38 -1.94 2.98 -13.01
CA TYR A 38 -0.63 2.37 -12.94
C TYR A 38 0.30 2.99 -13.98
N GLN A 39 1.50 3.30 -13.58
CA GLN A 39 2.56 3.75 -14.48
C GLN A 39 3.83 2.99 -14.14
N ALA A 40 4.57 2.63 -15.18
CA ALA A 40 5.84 1.94 -14.97
C ALA A 40 6.77 2.80 -14.12
N ALA A 41 7.50 2.16 -13.24
CA ALA A 41 8.45 2.81 -12.34
C ALA A 41 7.81 3.74 -11.31
N MET A 42 6.50 3.66 -11.14
CA MET A 42 5.79 4.43 -10.14
C MET A 42 6.18 3.96 -8.74
N ARG A 43 6.47 4.90 -7.84
CA ARG A 43 6.89 4.55 -6.47
C ARG A 43 5.98 5.14 -5.41
N ARG A 44 4.99 5.94 -5.79
CA ARG A 44 4.08 6.54 -4.82
C ARG A 44 2.74 6.80 -5.48
N CYS A 45 1.70 6.85 -4.66
CA CYS A 45 0.40 7.32 -5.11
C CYS A 45 -0.32 7.97 -3.95
N HIS A 46 -1.36 8.71 -4.27
CA HIS A 46 -2.16 9.42 -3.29
C HIS A 46 -3.60 9.41 -3.78
N PHE A 47 -4.53 9.13 -2.89
CA PHE A 47 -5.94 9.10 -3.28
C PHE A 47 -6.82 9.45 -2.08
N ASP A 48 -8.01 9.94 -2.37
CA ASP A 48 -9.01 10.22 -1.34
C ASP A 48 -9.77 8.95 -0.99
N TRP A 49 -10.06 8.78 0.30
CA TRP A 49 -10.77 7.60 0.76
C TRP A 49 -11.56 7.95 2.01
N GLN A 50 -12.88 7.78 1.95
CA GLN A 50 -13.81 7.95 3.08
C GLN A 50 -13.64 9.28 3.83
N GLY A 51 -13.46 10.36 3.10
CA GLY A 51 -13.36 11.69 3.69
C GLY A 51 -11.97 12.11 4.10
N GLY A 52 -11.01 11.20 4.08
CA GLY A 52 -9.61 11.50 4.31
C GLY A 52 -8.80 11.15 3.10
N SER A 53 -7.52 10.85 3.30
CA SER A 53 -6.66 10.48 2.20
C SER A 53 -5.65 9.44 2.63
N ILE A 54 -5.17 8.69 1.65
CA ILE A 54 -4.16 7.67 1.85
C ILE A 54 -3.06 7.90 0.83
N SER A 55 -1.81 7.88 1.31
CA SER A 55 -0.65 7.96 0.44
C SER A 55 0.18 6.71 0.62
N VAL A 56 0.72 6.21 -0.46
CA VAL A 56 1.55 5.01 -0.44
C VAL A 56 2.89 5.34 -1.07
N GLU A 57 3.95 4.92 -0.42
CA GLU A 57 5.29 5.14 -0.94
C GLU A 57 6.09 3.85 -0.84
N LEU A 58 6.78 3.50 -1.91
CA LEU A 58 7.62 2.30 -1.96
C LEU A 58 9.08 2.70 -1.94
N SER A 59 9.88 1.97 -1.18
CA SER A 59 11.33 2.09 -1.25
C SER A 59 11.83 1.55 -2.58
N ALA A 60 13.10 1.76 -2.88
CA ALA A 60 13.71 1.05 -4.01
C ALA A 60 13.60 -0.45 -3.77
N GLU A 61 13.46 -1.22 -4.84
CA GLU A 61 13.49 -2.67 -4.71
C GLU A 61 14.86 -3.12 -4.28
N SER A 62 14.89 -4.10 -3.40
CA SER A 62 16.12 -4.77 -3.01
C SER A 62 15.88 -6.27 -3.12
N ILE A 63 16.90 -7.03 -2.78
CA ILE A 63 16.83 -8.47 -2.87
C ILE A 63 17.08 -9.05 -1.49
N ARG A 64 16.21 -9.96 -1.08
CA ARG A 64 16.40 -10.74 0.14
C ARG A 64 16.78 -12.15 -0.25
N GLN A 65 17.88 -12.63 0.29
CA GLN A 65 18.31 -14.00 0.05
C GLN A 65 18.12 -14.80 1.31
N ILE A 66 17.31 -15.85 1.23
CA ILE A 66 17.04 -16.75 2.36
C ILE A 66 17.37 -18.15 1.86
N ALA A 67 18.46 -18.73 2.37
CA ALA A 67 18.98 -20.02 1.89
C ALA A 67 19.18 -19.93 0.37
N ALA A 68 18.53 -20.80 -0.40
CA ALA A 68 18.67 -20.78 -1.86
C ALA A 68 17.64 -19.88 -2.54
N LEU A 69 16.75 -19.24 -1.77
CA LEU A 69 15.71 -18.40 -2.36
C LEU A 69 16.19 -16.96 -2.49
N VAL A 70 15.90 -16.38 -3.65
CA VAL A 70 16.18 -14.97 -3.90
C VAL A 70 14.83 -14.30 -4.13
N LEU A 71 14.47 -13.37 -3.25
CA LEU A 71 13.15 -12.74 -3.27
C LEU A 71 13.31 -11.23 -3.41
N PRO A 72 12.43 -10.58 -4.20
CA PRO A 72 12.42 -9.13 -4.18
C PRO A 72 11.89 -8.65 -2.83
N GLN A 73 12.29 -7.46 -2.44
CA GLN A 73 11.85 -6.87 -1.20
C GLN A 73 11.62 -5.39 -1.38
N THR A 74 10.51 -4.90 -0.83
CA THR A 74 10.16 -3.49 -0.88
C THR A 74 9.61 -3.09 0.49
N ASP A 75 10.07 -1.96 1.00
CA ASP A 75 9.44 -1.36 2.18
C ASP A 75 8.31 -0.47 1.71
N VAL A 76 7.13 -0.71 2.25
CA VAL A 76 5.91 0.01 1.88
C VAL A 76 5.51 0.89 3.04
N THR A 77 5.32 2.18 2.79
CA THR A 77 4.85 3.11 3.81
C THR A 77 3.48 3.61 3.41
N LEU A 78 2.51 3.41 4.28
CA LEU A 78 1.15 3.91 4.11
C LEU A 78 0.99 5.10 5.05
N ARG A 79 0.51 6.22 4.50
CA ARG A 79 0.25 7.41 5.29
C ARG A 79 -1.23 7.72 5.22
N TYR A 80 -1.86 7.73 6.39
CA TYR A 80 -3.30 7.98 6.51
C TYR A 80 -3.50 9.38 7.06
N ALA A 81 -4.30 10.20 6.39
CA ALA A 81 -4.57 11.56 6.83
C ALA A 81 -6.08 11.77 6.96
N ASP A 82 -6.49 12.37 8.06
CA ASP A 82 -7.89 12.71 8.32
C ASP A 82 -8.81 11.48 8.32
N LEU A 83 -8.30 10.38 8.85
CA LEU A 83 -9.07 9.14 8.98
C LEU A 83 -9.05 8.70 10.43
N SER A 84 -10.17 8.13 10.88
CA SER A 84 -10.25 7.59 12.23
C SER A 84 -9.50 6.28 12.33
N SER A 85 -9.24 5.84 13.55
CA SER A 85 -8.58 4.56 13.76
C SER A 85 -9.42 3.41 13.19
N THR A 86 -10.73 3.51 13.26
CA THR A 86 -11.61 2.50 12.70
C THR A 86 -11.48 2.44 11.18
N GLN A 87 -11.41 3.60 10.54
CA GLN A 87 -11.25 3.66 9.09
C GLN A 87 -9.89 3.11 8.67
N ILE A 88 -8.85 3.44 9.42
CA ILE A 88 -7.52 2.92 9.13
C ILE A 88 -7.51 1.40 9.26
N ASP A 89 -8.11 0.87 10.33
CA ASP A 89 -8.21 -0.58 10.49
C ASP A 89 -8.95 -1.23 9.32
N GLU A 90 -10.00 -0.60 8.86
CA GLU A 90 -10.77 -1.12 7.74
C GLU A 90 -9.90 -1.23 6.49
N PHE A 91 -9.14 -0.19 6.19
CA PHE A 91 -8.28 -0.24 5.01
C PHE A 91 -7.15 -1.25 5.19
N GLU A 92 -6.56 -1.31 6.38
CA GLU A 92 -5.49 -2.27 6.65
C GLU A 92 -5.97 -3.71 6.44
N LYS A 93 -7.21 -4.01 6.83
CA LYS A 93 -7.77 -5.34 6.63
C LYS A 93 -7.99 -5.63 5.14
N LYS A 94 -8.45 -4.64 4.38
CA LYS A 94 -8.59 -4.80 2.94
C LYS A 94 -7.24 -5.04 2.28
N PHE A 95 -6.24 -4.30 2.71
CA PHE A 95 -4.88 -4.45 2.21
C PHE A 95 -4.37 -5.86 2.46
N GLU A 96 -4.45 -6.30 3.70
CA GLU A 96 -3.93 -7.61 4.07
C GLU A 96 -4.65 -8.73 3.33
N ARG A 97 -5.97 -8.61 3.22
CA ARG A 97 -6.75 -9.62 2.51
C ARG A 97 -6.34 -9.72 1.05
N GLN A 98 -6.12 -8.57 0.42
CA GLN A 98 -5.75 -8.55 -1.00
C GLN A 98 -4.39 -9.21 -1.23
N PHE A 99 -3.42 -8.90 -0.38
CA PHE A 99 -2.08 -9.43 -0.56
C PHE A 99 -1.96 -10.88 -0.11
N GLN A 100 -2.75 -11.32 0.85
CA GLN A 100 -2.78 -12.72 1.24
C GLN A 100 -3.34 -13.59 0.12
N ARG A 101 -4.38 -13.12 -0.55
CA ARG A 101 -4.99 -13.88 -1.65
C ARG A 101 -4.04 -14.11 -2.81
N ALA A 102 -3.08 -13.26 -2.96
CA ALA A 102 -2.14 -13.36 -4.08
C ALA A 102 -1.03 -14.35 -3.80
N GLY A 103 -1.18 -15.19 -2.80
CA GLY A 103 -0.21 -16.21 -2.52
C GLY A 103 0.95 -15.72 -1.67
N GLY A 104 0.74 -14.59 -1.05
CA GLY A 104 1.76 -14.04 -0.19
C GLY A 104 1.89 -14.76 1.12
#